data_fd9db0fbea301c89e7a5c66e466068b7
#
_entry.id   fd9db0fbea301c89e7a5c66e466068b7
#
_cell.length_a   1.000
_cell.length_b   1.000
_cell.length_c   1.000
_cell.angle_alpha   90.00
_cell.angle_beta   90.00
_cell.angle_gamma   90.00
#
_symmetry.space_group_name_H-M   'P 1'
#
loop_
_entity.id
_entity.type
_entity.pdbx_description
1 polymer ?
#
loop_
_entity_poly.entity_id
_entity_poly.type
_entity_poly.pdbx_seq_one_letter_code
_entity_poly.pdbx_strand_id
1 'polypeptide(L)'
;PFRLVKSHGSTGFFMAVNDVFSAPKRYMTIITTFFLCTLFVLVFVNVSSTMRSDTFITTFGTRSDLYYTDLTEAMSCMNPDGRKQIEEYFAKTEALFKKNGMPAKLCVETQYKYKVHFDGKDYSISCQQGIHTKASEYEYTEGVVPQNKNEIAITPTVSKLTGAKLGDTVTIDFGKETLDCVVVAYFQSMNQLGEVIRLHEDAPTDFTYIANVMSYQIDFDDHPSAKEIEIRKEKIKKLFDNEKVMNATEYCDDCMG
;
A
#
# COMPACT_ATOMS: atom_id res chain seq x y z
N PRO A 1 53.37 -15.17 -19.20
CA PRO A 1 53.42 -14.51 -20.52
C PRO A 1 53.10 -15.53 -21.64
N PHE A 2 52.07 -15.29 -22.41
CA PHE A 2 51.76 -16.09 -23.56
C PHE A 2 52.79 -15.83 -24.64
N ARG A 3 53.47 -16.86 -25.12
CA ARG A 3 54.36 -16.76 -26.26
C ARG A 3 53.55 -16.57 -27.53
N LEU A 4 53.79 -15.47 -28.26
CA LEU A 4 53.29 -15.24 -29.60
C LEU A 4 53.89 -16.27 -30.57
N VAL A 5 53.20 -17.40 -30.73
CA VAL A 5 53.51 -18.36 -31.79
C VAL A 5 52.55 -18.09 -32.91
N LYS A 6 53.07 -17.71 -34.10
CA LYS A 6 52.42 -17.45 -35.41
C LYS A 6 50.87 -17.55 -35.35
N SER A 7 50.17 -16.44 -35.07
CA SER A 7 48.73 -16.38 -35.07
C SER A 7 48.26 -15.52 -36.24
N HIS A 8 47.18 -15.93 -36.88
CA HIS A 8 46.50 -15.19 -37.96
C HIS A 8 45.62 -14.04 -37.45
N GLY A 9 45.77 -13.62 -36.19
CA GLY A 9 45.01 -12.54 -35.58
C GLY A 9 45.75 -11.22 -35.51
N SER A 10 45.03 -10.12 -35.29
CA SER A 10 45.57 -8.77 -35.13
C SER A 10 46.57 -8.74 -33.96
N THR A 11 47.79 -8.23 -34.17
CA THR A 11 48.81 -8.06 -33.14
C THR A 11 48.31 -7.26 -31.95
N GLY A 12 47.43 -6.26 -32.18
CA GLY A 12 46.81 -5.48 -31.13
C GLY A 12 45.89 -6.30 -30.18
N PHE A 13 45.16 -7.28 -30.72
CA PHE A 13 44.31 -8.17 -29.89
C PHE A 13 45.16 -9.04 -28.98
N PHE A 14 46.27 -9.63 -29.48
CA PHE A 14 47.16 -10.45 -28.70
C PHE A 14 47.90 -9.64 -27.62
N MET A 15 48.31 -8.39 -27.93
CA MET A 15 48.86 -7.48 -26.94
C MET A 15 47.89 -7.17 -25.83
N ALA A 16 46.63 -6.86 -26.16
CA ALA A 16 45.56 -6.59 -25.18
C ALA A 16 45.26 -7.79 -24.27
N VAL A 17 45.18 -9.01 -24.86
CA VAL A 17 44.98 -10.24 -24.11
C VAL A 17 46.18 -10.51 -23.17
N ASN A 18 47.38 -10.33 -23.64
CA ASN A 18 48.59 -10.52 -22.81
C ASN A 18 48.66 -9.49 -21.70
N ASP A 19 48.28 -8.25 -21.89
CA ASP A 19 48.23 -7.21 -20.87
C ASP A 19 47.24 -7.58 -19.75
N VAL A 20 46.01 -8.04 -20.13
CA VAL A 20 45.01 -8.51 -19.16
C VAL A 20 45.54 -9.65 -18.30
N PHE A 21 46.20 -10.65 -18.88
CA PHE A 21 46.75 -11.78 -18.14
C PHE A 21 48.05 -11.49 -17.37
N SER A 22 48.77 -10.42 -17.74
CA SER A 22 49.96 -9.99 -17.03
C SER A 22 49.68 -9.24 -15.72
N ALA A 23 48.51 -8.60 -15.62
CA ALA A 23 48.04 -7.86 -14.44
C ALA A 23 46.68 -8.31 -13.92
N PRO A 24 46.47 -9.61 -13.60
CA PRO A 24 45.14 -10.17 -13.31
C PRO A 24 44.43 -9.49 -12.13
N LYS A 25 45.17 -9.11 -11.09
CA LYS A 25 44.60 -8.44 -9.92
C LYS A 25 43.95 -7.10 -10.28
N ARG A 26 44.58 -6.31 -11.17
CA ARG A 26 44.06 -5.01 -11.60
C ARG A 26 42.79 -5.18 -12.40
N TYR A 27 42.75 -6.11 -13.36
CA TYR A 27 41.57 -6.36 -14.18
C TYR A 27 40.43 -7.02 -13.39
N MET A 28 40.74 -7.94 -12.48
CA MET A 28 39.75 -8.50 -11.54
C MET A 28 39.07 -7.41 -10.70
N THR A 29 39.81 -6.44 -10.19
CA THR A 29 39.26 -5.31 -9.43
C THR A 29 38.28 -4.50 -10.32
N ILE A 30 38.69 -4.18 -11.57
CA ILE A 30 37.84 -3.42 -12.51
C ILE A 30 36.56 -4.21 -12.83
N ILE A 31 36.68 -5.51 -13.16
CA ILE A 31 35.54 -6.37 -13.48
C ILE A 31 34.61 -6.49 -12.28
N THR A 32 35.13 -6.71 -11.09
CA THR A 32 34.34 -6.83 -9.85
C THR A 32 33.61 -5.54 -9.56
N THR A 33 34.26 -4.38 -9.67
CA THR A 33 33.65 -3.08 -9.46
C THR A 33 32.52 -2.84 -10.46
N PHE A 34 32.78 -3.10 -11.76
CA PHE A 34 31.77 -2.94 -12.80
C PHE A 34 30.58 -3.88 -12.57
N PHE A 35 30.83 -5.14 -12.21
CA PHE A 35 29.78 -6.11 -11.89
C PHE A 35 28.92 -5.65 -10.70
N LEU A 36 29.56 -5.19 -9.62
CA LEU A 36 28.85 -4.69 -8.45
C LEU A 36 28.02 -3.44 -8.76
N CYS A 37 28.56 -2.50 -9.54
CA CYS A 37 27.82 -1.32 -9.98
C CYS A 37 26.60 -1.70 -10.83
N THR A 38 26.79 -2.62 -11.79
CA THR A 38 25.69 -3.09 -12.65
C THR A 38 24.64 -3.82 -11.82
N LEU A 39 25.04 -4.70 -10.91
CA LEU A 39 24.13 -5.38 -10.00
C LEU A 39 23.34 -4.40 -9.17
N PHE A 40 23.99 -3.38 -8.60
CA PHE A 40 23.34 -2.34 -7.80
C PHE A 40 22.31 -1.57 -8.61
N VAL A 41 22.65 -1.16 -9.84
CA VAL A 41 21.73 -0.48 -10.74
C VAL A 41 20.52 -1.37 -11.09
N LEU A 42 20.76 -2.66 -11.40
CA LEU A 42 19.67 -3.59 -11.70
C LEU A 42 18.73 -3.79 -10.49
N VAL A 43 19.29 -3.97 -9.28
CA VAL A 43 18.49 -4.07 -8.06
C VAL A 43 17.67 -2.80 -7.84
N PHE A 44 18.29 -1.63 -7.97
CA PHE A 44 17.62 -0.36 -7.80
C PHE A 44 16.47 -0.16 -8.80
N VAL A 45 16.70 -0.45 -10.09
CA VAL A 45 15.67 -0.36 -11.14
C VAL A 45 14.53 -1.33 -10.86
N ASN A 46 14.82 -2.58 -10.47
CA ASN A 46 13.78 -3.55 -10.13
C ASN A 46 12.94 -3.11 -8.93
N VAL A 47 13.57 -2.67 -7.84
CA VAL A 47 12.86 -2.17 -6.65
C VAL A 47 12.00 -0.97 -7.03
N SER A 48 12.56 0.02 -7.73
CA SER A 48 11.81 1.21 -8.17
C SER A 48 10.63 0.86 -9.06
N SER A 49 10.80 -0.10 -9.99
CA SER A 49 9.71 -0.55 -10.87
C SER A 49 8.61 -1.27 -10.09
N THR A 50 8.98 -2.10 -9.11
CA THR A 50 8.00 -2.81 -8.26
C THR A 50 7.20 -1.82 -7.40
N MET A 51 7.85 -0.83 -6.82
CA MET A 51 7.20 0.19 -6.00
C MET A 51 6.22 1.08 -6.79
N ARG A 52 6.42 1.22 -8.10
CA ARG A 52 5.53 1.97 -9.00
C ARG A 52 4.46 1.11 -9.67
N SER A 53 4.39 -0.17 -9.34
CA SER A 53 3.34 -1.03 -9.89
C SER A 53 2.02 -0.78 -9.19
N ASP A 54 0.93 -0.87 -9.94
CA ASP A 54 -0.44 -0.79 -9.39
C ASP A 54 -0.73 -1.92 -8.38
N THR A 55 0.03 -2.99 -8.40
CA THR A 55 -0.03 -4.05 -7.37
C THR A 55 0.50 -3.56 -6.03
N PHE A 56 1.45 -2.61 -6.03
CA PHE A 56 2.01 -2.07 -4.80
C PHE A 56 0.98 -1.27 -3.98
N ILE A 57 -0.05 -0.74 -4.64
CA ILE A 57 -1.11 0.03 -3.98
C ILE A 57 -1.88 -0.80 -2.94
N THR A 58 -1.97 -2.13 -3.12
CA THR A 58 -2.63 -3.03 -2.16
C THR A 58 -1.94 -3.07 -0.81
N THR A 59 -0.68 -2.59 -0.73
CA THR A 59 0.03 -2.44 0.56
C THR A 59 -0.43 -1.21 1.36
N PHE A 60 -1.15 -0.28 0.74
CA PHE A 60 -1.75 0.88 1.42
C PHE A 60 -3.24 0.69 1.71
N GLY A 61 -3.95 -0.07 0.89
CA GLY A 61 -5.39 -0.31 1.02
C GLY A 61 -5.89 -1.25 -0.07
N THR A 62 -7.06 -0.96 -0.64
CA THR A 62 -7.59 -1.65 -1.82
C THR A 62 -7.21 -0.90 -3.09
N ARG A 63 -7.24 -1.62 -4.21
CA ARG A 63 -7.06 -1.02 -5.53
C ARG A 63 -8.37 -0.42 -6.00
N SER A 64 -8.32 0.82 -6.46
CA SER A 64 -9.45 1.56 -7.03
C SER A 64 -9.06 2.29 -8.31
N ASP A 65 -10.03 2.73 -9.09
CA ASP A 65 -9.79 3.44 -10.36
C ASP A 65 -9.16 4.81 -10.14
N LEU A 66 -9.66 5.56 -9.14
CA LEU A 66 -9.14 6.88 -8.77
C LEU A 66 -9.10 7.07 -7.26
N TYR A 67 -8.26 8.00 -6.84
CA TYR A 67 -8.03 8.42 -5.45
C TYR A 67 -8.11 9.92 -5.35
N TYR A 68 -8.66 10.44 -4.26
CA TYR A 68 -8.61 11.88 -3.96
C TYR A 68 -8.60 12.13 -2.46
N THR A 69 -8.12 13.30 -2.06
CA THR A 69 -8.12 13.73 -0.66
C THR A 69 -9.01 14.95 -0.49
N ASP A 70 -9.96 14.87 0.43
CA ASP A 70 -10.76 16.01 0.92
C ASP A 70 -10.52 16.15 2.43
N LEU A 71 -9.56 17.00 2.79
CA LEU A 71 -9.20 17.22 4.18
C LEU A 71 -10.31 17.88 4.98
N THR A 72 -11.12 18.72 4.36
CA THR A 72 -12.22 19.42 5.02
C THR A 72 -13.30 18.45 5.44
N GLU A 73 -13.71 17.58 4.51
CA GLU A 73 -14.69 16.53 4.78
C GLU A 73 -14.15 15.53 5.79
N ALA A 74 -12.89 15.08 5.61
CA ALA A 74 -12.24 14.15 6.53
C ALA A 74 -12.20 14.67 7.97
N MET A 75 -11.85 15.93 8.17
CA MET A 75 -11.83 16.56 9.51
C MET A 75 -13.24 16.75 10.09
N SER A 76 -14.24 17.04 9.26
CA SER A 76 -15.63 17.22 9.71
C SER A 76 -16.22 15.95 10.29
N CYS A 77 -15.76 14.78 9.80
CA CYS A 77 -16.22 13.47 10.24
C CYS A 77 -15.55 12.95 11.53
N MET A 78 -14.56 13.65 12.09
CA MET A 78 -13.88 13.24 13.35
C MET A 78 -14.72 13.52 14.59
N ASN A 79 -15.92 12.94 14.66
CA ASN A 79 -16.88 13.13 15.75
C ASN A 79 -17.76 11.87 15.91
N PRO A 80 -18.59 11.76 16.97
CA PRO A 80 -19.41 10.57 17.19
C PRO A 80 -20.38 10.19 16.06
N ASP A 81 -20.81 11.16 15.26
CA ASP A 81 -21.72 10.97 14.10
C ASP A 81 -20.97 10.83 12.77
N GLY A 82 -19.63 10.78 12.80
CA GLY A 82 -18.76 10.85 11.63
C GLY A 82 -19.04 9.76 10.61
N ARG A 83 -19.35 8.53 11.04
CA ARG A 83 -19.71 7.46 10.11
C ARG A 83 -20.93 7.81 9.28
N LYS A 84 -21.99 8.35 9.91
CA LYS A 84 -23.19 8.78 9.22
C LYS A 84 -22.90 9.94 8.26
N GLN A 85 -22.06 10.88 8.66
CA GLN A 85 -21.67 12.01 7.79
C GLN A 85 -20.92 11.54 6.54
N ILE A 86 -19.98 10.61 6.68
CA ILE A 86 -19.26 10.00 5.54
C ILE A 86 -20.23 9.26 4.61
N GLU A 87 -21.18 8.48 5.14
CA GLU A 87 -22.17 7.78 4.35
C GLU A 87 -23.09 8.75 3.57
N GLU A 88 -23.49 9.86 4.21
CA GLU A 88 -24.24 10.94 3.55
C GLU A 88 -23.43 11.64 2.46
N TYR A 89 -22.14 11.88 2.71
CA TYR A 89 -21.21 12.43 1.72
C TYR A 89 -21.06 11.50 0.52
N PHE A 90 -20.87 10.18 0.75
CA PHE A 90 -20.80 9.19 -0.31
C PHE A 90 -22.07 9.19 -1.15
N ALA A 91 -23.24 9.09 -0.52
CA ALA A 91 -24.51 9.08 -1.24
C ALA A 91 -24.72 10.31 -2.13
N LYS A 92 -24.34 11.50 -1.64
CA LYS A 92 -24.41 12.74 -2.43
C LYS A 92 -23.44 12.73 -3.61
N THR A 93 -22.22 12.29 -3.38
CA THR A 93 -21.16 12.27 -4.38
C THR A 93 -21.43 11.21 -5.46
N GLU A 94 -21.87 10.03 -5.09
CA GLU A 94 -22.27 8.96 -6.02
C GLU A 94 -23.46 9.39 -6.90
N ALA A 95 -24.45 10.08 -6.29
CA ALA A 95 -25.57 10.65 -7.06
C ALA A 95 -25.08 11.72 -8.05
N LEU A 96 -24.08 12.54 -7.67
CA LEU A 96 -23.47 13.54 -8.53
C LEU A 96 -22.72 12.88 -9.69
N PHE A 97 -21.94 11.83 -9.44
CA PHE A 97 -21.26 11.06 -10.48
C PHE A 97 -22.24 10.41 -11.45
N LYS A 98 -23.28 9.77 -10.94
CA LYS A 98 -24.35 9.18 -11.76
C LYS A 98 -25.03 10.20 -12.65
N LYS A 99 -25.34 11.41 -12.12
CA LYS A 99 -25.92 12.52 -12.91
C LYS A 99 -25.01 12.98 -14.05
N ASN A 100 -23.69 12.87 -13.87
CA ASN A 100 -22.69 13.25 -14.86
C ASN A 100 -22.29 12.09 -15.80
N GLY A 101 -23.01 10.97 -15.78
CA GLY A 101 -22.76 9.81 -16.64
C GLY A 101 -21.50 9.00 -16.26
N MET A 102 -21.09 9.07 -15.00
CA MET A 102 -19.94 8.37 -14.45
C MET A 102 -20.34 7.63 -13.16
N PRO A 103 -21.25 6.62 -13.23
CA PRO A 103 -21.69 5.92 -12.03
C PRO A 103 -20.50 5.24 -11.37
N ALA A 104 -20.35 5.45 -10.08
CA ALA A 104 -19.23 4.93 -9.30
C ALA A 104 -19.64 4.73 -7.85
N LYS A 105 -18.93 3.82 -7.16
CA LYS A 105 -18.98 3.60 -5.73
C LYS A 105 -17.82 4.33 -5.06
N LEU A 106 -18.07 4.94 -3.91
CA LEU A 106 -17.04 5.51 -3.07
C LEU A 106 -16.72 4.60 -1.90
N CYS A 107 -15.45 4.56 -1.54
CA CYS A 107 -14.97 3.95 -0.31
C CYS A 107 -13.82 4.78 0.29
N VAL A 108 -13.50 4.54 1.55
CA VAL A 108 -12.39 5.18 2.24
C VAL A 108 -11.79 4.26 3.29
N GLU A 109 -10.47 4.31 3.43
CA GLU A 109 -9.75 3.70 4.54
C GLU A 109 -9.64 4.69 5.69
N THR A 110 -10.01 4.25 6.89
CA THR A 110 -9.84 5.02 8.12
C THR A 110 -8.82 4.36 9.02
N GLN A 111 -8.01 5.16 9.69
CA GLN A 111 -7.05 4.69 10.69
C GLN A 111 -7.43 5.22 12.06
N TYR A 112 -7.42 4.31 13.02
CA TYR A 112 -7.70 4.59 14.42
C TYR A 112 -6.48 4.25 15.26
N LYS A 113 -6.29 4.95 16.37
CA LYS A 113 -5.25 4.62 17.34
C LYS A 113 -5.91 3.99 18.56
N TYR A 114 -5.83 2.67 18.67
CA TYR A 114 -6.42 1.93 19.76
C TYR A 114 -5.37 1.32 20.68
N LYS A 115 -5.80 1.04 21.91
CA LYS A 115 -5.04 0.23 22.86
C LYS A 115 -5.33 -1.24 22.58
N VAL A 116 -4.27 -2.01 22.39
CA VAL A 116 -4.29 -3.45 22.14
C VAL A 116 -3.59 -4.14 23.30
N HIS A 117 -4.30 -5.03 23.99
CA HIS A 117 -3.76 -5.81 25.09
C HIS A 117 -3.46 -7.23 24.64
N PHE A 118 -2.24 -7.69 24.87
CA PHE A 118 -1.81 -9.06 24.62
C PHE A 118 -0.69 -9.48 25.56
N ASP A 119 -0.78 -10.71 26.10
CA ASP A 119 0.19 -11.32 27.03
C ASP A 119 0.58 -10.40 28.21
N GLY A 120 -0.43 -9.79 28.82
CA GLY A 120 -0.24 -8.92 29.98
C GLY A 120 0.39 -7.56 29.69
N LYS A 121 0.50 -7.15 28.41
CA LYS A 121 1.08 -5.88 27.99
C LYS A 121 0.09 -5.09 27.14
N ASP A 122 0.20 -3.77 27.24
CA ASP A 122 -0.55 -2.81 26.44
C ASP A 122 0.32 -2.25 25.31
N TYR A 123 -0.24 -2.22 24.11
CA TYR A 123 0.37 -1.64 22.91
C TYR A 123 -0.55 -0.57 22.34
N SER A 124 0.00 0.51 21.79
CA SER A 124 -0.76 1.50 21.05
C SER A 124 -0.52 1.28 19.57
N ILE A 125 -1.46 0.60 18.91
CA ILE A 125 -1.31 0.15 17.50
C ILE A 125 -2.33 0.86 16.62
N SER A 126 -1.95 1.17 15.38
CA SER A 126 -2.85 1.67 14.36
C SER A 126 -3.77 0.55 13.87
N CYS A 127 -5.08 0.79 13.91
CA CYS A 127 -6.08 -0.13 13.40
C CYS A 127 -6.74 0.50 12.17
N GLN A 128 -6.81 -0.23 11.06
CA GLN A 128 -7.43 0.21 9.81
C GLN A 128 -8.78 -0.45 9.60
N GLN A 129 -9.73 0.31 9.09
CA GLN A 129 -11.04 -0.18 8.68
C GLN A 129 -11.46 0.50 7.38
N GLY A 130 -11.92 -0.28 6.41
CA GLY A 130 -12.56 0.24 5.20
C GLY A 130 -14.01 0.61 5.46
N ILE A 131 -14.44 1.74 4.93
CA ILE A 131 -15.84 2.13 4.85
C ILE A 131 -16.29 1.89 3.41
N HIS A 132 -17.35 1.12 3.22
CA HIS A 132 -17.81 0.56 1.96
C HIS A 132 -16.84 -0.43 1.28
N THR A 133 -15.83 -0.90 2.02
CA THR A 133 -14.88 -1.92 1.58
C THR A 133 -15.03 -3.14 2.47
N LYS A 134 -15.21 -4.32 1.88
CA LYS A 134 -15.35 -5.58 2.63
C LYS A 134 -14.00 -6.19 2.93
N ALA A 135 -13.92 -6.96 4.02
CA ALA A 135 -12.72 -7.71 4.37
C ALA A 135 -12.21 -8.61 3.22
N SER A 136 -13.12 -9.13 2.39
CA SER A 136 -12.79 -9.97 1.22
C SER A 136 -12.16 -9.23 0.04
N GLU A 137 -12.18 -7.91 0.02
CA GLU A 137 -11.60 -7.08 -1.06
C GLU A 137 -10.11 -6.79 -0.83
N TYR A 138 -9.58 -7.17 0.35
CA TYR A 138 -8.16 -6.99 0.69
C TYR A 138 -7.34 -8.26 0.40
N GLU A 139 -6.03 -8.05 0.22
CA GLU A 139 -5.07 -9.14 0.04
C GLU A 139 -4.52 -9.59 1.40
N TYR A 140 -4.49 -10.92 1.60
CA TYR A 140 -3.91 -11.56 2.78
C TYR A 140 -2.78 -12.50 2.33
N THR A 141 -1.70 -12.54 3.10
CA THR A 141 -0.53 -13.36 2.77
C THR A 141 -0.62 -14.77 3.36
N GLU A 142 -1.35 -14.92 4.46
CA GLU A 142 -1.54 -16.20 5.16
C GLU A 142 -2.82 -16.14 6.00
N GLY A 143 -3.43 -17.31 6.25
CA GLY A 143 -4.64 -17.44 7.06
C GLY A 143 -5.92 -17.40 6.23
N VAL A 144 -6.98 -16.87 6.81
CA VAL A 144 -8.32 -16.79 6.19
C VAL A 144 -8.86 -15.37 6.27
N VAL A 145 -9.70 -15.00 5.31
CA VAL A 145 -10.38 -13.70 5.31
C VAL A 145 -11.23 -13.55 6.58
N PRO A 146 -11.10 -12.44 7.34
CA PRO A 146 -11.99 -12.14 8.47
C PRO A 146 -13.46 -12.19 8.04
N GLN A 147 -14.30 -12.89 8.79
CA GLN A 147 -15.73 -13.08 8.49
C GLN A 147 -16.63 -12.43 9.54
N ASN A 148 -16.07 -12.06 10.68
CA ASN A 148 -16.82 -11.54 11.83
C ASN A 148 -16.15 -10.29 12.39
N LYS A 149 -16.93 -9.42 13.05
CA LYS A 149 -16.46 -8.16 13.64
C LYS A 149 -15.33 -8.30 14.67
N ASN A 150 -15.14 -9.48 15.22
CA ASN A 150 -14.09 -9.82 16.18
C ASN A 150 -12.98 -10.69 15.56
N GLU A 151 -12.87 -10.72 14.25
CA GLU A 151 -11.76 -11.34 13.53
C GLU A 151 -10.91 -10.24 12.89
N ILE A 152 -9.60 -10.36 13.05
CA ILE A 152 -8.64 -9.37 12.60
C ILE A 152 -7.51 -9.99 11.79
N ALA A 153 -6.88 -9.16 10.97
CA ALA A 153 -5.60 -9.49 10.38
C ALA A 153 -4.50 -8.58 10.96
N ILE A 154 -3.32 -9.14 11.14
CA ILE A 154 -2.15 -8.41 11.63
C ILE A 154 -1.01 -8.46 10.62
N THR A 155 -0.12 -7.48 10.67
CA THR A 155 1.11 -7.54 9.88
C THR A 155 2.18 -8.37 10.59
N PRO A 156 3.19 -8.88 9.85
CA PRO A 156 4.37 -9.51 10.48
C PRO A 156 5.09 -8.60 11.47
N THR A 157 5.05 -7.28 11.26
CA THR A 157 5.62 -6.28 12.17
C THR A 157 4.87 -6.27 13.50
N VAL A 158 3.54 -6.25 13.48
CA VAL A 158 2.70 -6.33 14.70
C VAL A 158 2.90 -7.66 15.40
N SER A 159 2.94 -8.78 14.67
CA SER A 159 3.24 -10.09 15.22
C SER A 159 4.60 -10.12 15.95
N LYS A 160 5.63 -9.55 15.34
CA LYS A 160 6.97 -9.46 15.94
C LYS A 160 6.99 -8.55 17.18
N LEU A 161 6.23 -7.43 17.13
CA LEU A 161 6.16 -6.45 18.23
C LEU A 161 5.45 -7.03 19.45
N THR A 162 4.31 -7.69 19.23
CA THR A 162 3.43 -8.17 20.31
C THR A 162 3.70 -9.62 20.71
N GLY A 163 4.17 -10.45 19.79
CA GLY A 163 4.27 -11.90 19.92
C GLY A 163 3.02 -12.65 19.44
N ALA A 164 1.93 -11.94 19.11
CA ALA A 164 0.66 -12.54 18.67
C ALA A 164 0.82 -13.24 17.31
N LYS A 165 0.13 -14.39 17.15
CA LYS A 165 0.17 -15.25 15.96
C LYS A 165 -1.24 -15.62 15.53
N LEU A 166 -1.34 -16.29 14.38
CA LEU A 166 -2.62 -16.85 13.91
C LEU A 166 -3.24 -17.74 14.98
N GLY A 167 -4.53 -17.52 15.24
CA GLY A 167 -5.30 -18.23 16.26
C GLY A 167 -5.26 -17.62 17.65
N ASP A 168 -4.34 -16.70 17.92
CA ASP A 168 -4.29 -16.02 19.21
C ASP A 168 -5.42 -15.00 19.33
N THR A 169 -5.80 -14.71 20.56
CA THR A 169 -6.80 -13.69 20.89
C THR A 169 -6.09 -12.47 21.47
N VAL A 170 -6.35 -11.32 20.90
CA VAL A 170 -5.91 -10.01 21.40
C VAL A 170 -7.13 -9.18 21.80
N THR A 171 -7.01 -8.41 22.88
CA THR A 171 -8.11 -7.55 23.33
C THR A 171 -7.90 -6.14 22.80
N ILE A 172 -8.88 -5.59 22.10
CA ILE A 172 -8.82 -4.22 21.54
C ILE A 172 -9.85 -3.36 22.27
N ASP A 173 -9.40 -2.21 22.80
CA ASP A 173 -10.22 -1.20 23.41
C ASP A 173 -10.65 -0.17 22.34
N PHE A 174 -11.92 -0.25 21.92
CA PHE A 174 -12.52 0.65 20.93
C PHE A 174 -13.06 1.95 21.55
N GLY A 175 -12.82 2.16 22.84
CA GLY A 175 -13.28 3.32 23.60
C GLY A 175 -14.67 3.13 24.22
N LYS A 176 -15.69 2.80 23.42
CA LYS A 176 -17.05 2.51 23.91
C LYS A 176 -17.22 1.07 24.38
N GLU A 177 -16.52 0.16 23.75
CA GLU A 177 -16.52 -1.26 24.11
C GLU A 177 -15.12 -1.86 23.90
N THR A 178 -14.86 -2.93 24.60
CA THR A 178 -13.64 -3.73 24.46
C THR A 178 -14.01 -5.08 23.89
N LEU A 179 -13.29 -5.52 22.85
CA LEU A 179 -13.53 -6.82 22.22
C LEU A 179 -12.29 -7.70 22.24
N ASP A 180 -12.53 -8.97 22.50
CA ASP A 180 -11.56 -10.02 22.25
C ASP A 180 -11.59 -10.41 20.79
N CYS A 181 -10.51 -10.11 20.08
CA CYS A 181 -10.38 -10.28 18.65
C CYS A 181 -9.42 -11.44 18.33
N VAL A 182 -9.83 -12.34 17.45
CA VAL A 182 -9.02 -13.48 17.00
C VAL A 182 -8.19 -13.07 15.78
N VAL A 183 -6.89 -13.35 15.82
CA VAL A 183 -5.99 -13.16 14.68
C VAL A 183 -6.22 -14.28 13.68
N VAL A 184 -6.87 -13.99 12.54
CA VAL A 184 -7.22 -15.02 11.54
C VAL A 184 -6.38 -14.95 10.27
N ALA A 185 -5.69 -13.82 10.03
CA ALA A 185 -4.86 -13.65 8.85
C ALA A 185 -3.61 -12.78 9.10
N TYR A 186 -2.63 -12.95 8.21
CA TYR A 186 -1.55 -11.98 8.01
C TYR A 186 -1.76 -11.20 6.71
N PHE A 187 -1.36 -9.93 6.73
CA PHE A 187 -1.33 -9.09 5.53
C PHE A 187 -0.07 -8.21 5.53
N GLN A 188 0.24 -7.61 4.38
CA GLN A 188 1.32 -6.64 4.27
C GLN A 188 0.75 -5.22 4.20
N SER A 189 1.43 -4.28 4.86
CA SER A 189 1.10 -2.87 4.79
C SER A 189 2.36 -2.02 4.87
N MET A 190 2.38 -0.94 4.10
CA MET A 190 3.39 0.13 4.22
C MET A 190 2.94 1.22 5.19
N ASN A 191 1.66 1.27 5.52
CA ASN A 191 1.13 2.24 6.47
C ASN A 191 1.78 2.06 7.85
N GLN A 192 2.14 3.18 8.48
CA GLN A 192 2.77 3.20 9.81
C GLN A 192 3.97 2.25 9.92
N LEU A 193 4.78 2.13 8.86
CA LEU A 193 5.92 1.20 8.77
C LEU A 193 5.54 -0.26 9.05
N GLY A 194 4.32 -0.62 8.74
CA GLY A 194 3.77 -1.95 8.97
C GLY A 194 3.23 -2.21 10.39
N GLU A 195 3.19 -1.23 11.29
CA GLU A 195 2.57 -1.39 12.61
C GLU A 195 1.05 -1.20 12.56
N VAL A 196 0.37 -2.09 11.84
CA VAL A 196 -1.06 -1.97 11.53
C VAL A 196 -1.80 -3.29 11.79
N ILE A 197 -3.00 -3.17 12.36
CA ILE A 197 -4.02 -4.21 12.43
C ILE A 197 -5.13 -3.84 11.46
N ARG A 198 -5.62 -4.79 10.68
CA ARG A 198 -6.81 -4.62 9.85
C ARG A 198 -8.03 -5.20 10.55
N LEU A 199 -9.04 -4.36 10.68
CA LEU A 199 -10.32 -4.70 11.28
C LEU A 199 -11.32 -5.15 10.21
N HIS A 200 -12.29 -5.95 10.61
CA HIS A 200 -13.47 -6.24 9.80
C HIS A 200 -14.32 -4.98 9.60
N GLU A 201 -15.09 -4.88 8.51
CA GLU A 201 -15.97 -3.73 8.22
C GLU A 201 -17.01 -3.45 9.30
N ASP A 202 -17.45 -4.49 10.03
CA ASP A 202 -18.42 -4.38 11.11
C ASP A 202 -17.79 -4.20 12.51
N ALA A 203 -16.46 -4.05 12.60
CA ALA A 203 -15.83 -3.76 13.88
C ALA A 203 -16.36 -2.42 14.46
N PRO A 204 -16.56 -2.32 15.80
CA PRO A 204 -17.25 -1.20 16.42
C PRO A 204 -16.35 0.03 16.59
N THR A 205 -15.82 0.54 15.49
CA THR A 205 -14.94 1.71 15.49
C THR A 205 -15.68 2.99 15.86
N ASP A 206 -15.02 3.88 16.57
CA ASP A 206 -15.53 5.20 16.93
C ASP A 206 -14.72 6.29 16.22
N PHE A 207 -15.38 7.09 15.40
CA PHE A 207 -14.78 8.15 14.59
C PHE A 207 -14.08 9.24 15.42
N THR A 208 -14.37 9.35 16.73
CA THR A 208 -13.64 10.24 17.64
C THR A 208 -12.18 9.79 17.85
N TYR A 209 -11.86 8.53 17.59
CA TYR A 209 -10.51 7.96 17.70
C TYR A 209 -9.76 7.90 16.35
N ILE A 210 -10.30 8.52 15.30
CA ILE A 210 -9.61 8.59 14.02
C ILE A 210 -8.29 9.32 14.19
N ALA A 211 -7.21 8.66 13.82
CA ALA A 211 -5.87 9.22 13.79
C ALA A 211 -5.50 9.72 12.39
N ASN A 212 -6.10 9.12 11.35
CA ASN A 212 -5.91 9.53 9.96
C ASN A 212 -7.07 9.02 9.10
N VAL A 213 -7.55 9.85 8.19
CA VAL A 213 -8.41 9.44 7.07
C VAL A 213 -7.50 9.40 5.84
N MET A 214 -7.43 8.24 5.22
CA MET A 214 -6.68 8.05 3.99
C MET A 214 -7.44 8.66 2.81
N SER A 215 -6.92 8.49 1.62
CA SER A 215 -7.60 9.00 0.43
C SER A 215 -8.94 8.30 0.21
N TYR A 216 -9.93 9.08 -0.20
CA TYR A 216 -11.16 8.56 -0.75
C TYR A 216 -10.87 7.85 -2.07
N GLN A 217 -11.58 6.76 -2.30
CA GLN A 217 -11.40 5.88 -3.44
C GLN A 217 -12.67 5.88 -4.29
N ILE A 218 -12.50 5.84 -5.59
CA ILE A 218 -13.59 5.84 -6.57
C ILE A 218 -13.44 4.62 -7.47
N ASP A 219 -14.46 3.76 -7.48
CA ASP A 219 -14.56 2.61 -8.35
C ASP A 219 -15.74 2.79 -9.29
N PHE A 220 -15.49 2.83 -10.60
CA PHE A 220 -16.54 3.00 -11.58
C PHE A 220 -17.28 1.68 -11.84
N ASP A 221 -18.62 1.74 -11.81
CA ASP A 221 -19.50 0.57 -11.98
C ASP A 221 -19.37 -0.10 -13.36
N ASP A 222 -18.95 0.67 -14.36
CA ASP A 222 -18.86 0.24 -15.77
C ASP A 222 -17.46 -0.21 -16.21
N HIS A 223 -16.51 -0.31 -15.28
CA HIS A 223 -15.12 -0.75 -15.50
C HIS A 223 -14.48 -0.13 -16.75
N PRO A 224 -14.31 1.19 -16.79
CA PRO A 224 -13.82 1.90 -17.96
C PRO A 224 -12.37 1.54 -18.31
N SER A 225 -11.97 1.80 -19.55
CA SER A 225 -10.57 1.65 -19.96
C SER A 225 -9.69 2.69 -19.29
N ALA A 226 -8.37 2.43 -19.20
CA ALA A 226 -7.40 3.37 -18.62
C ALA A 226 -7.48 4.77 -19.25
N LYS A 227 -7.73 4.85 -20.57
CA LYS A 227 -7.92 6.13 -21.28
C LYS A 227 -9.19 6.86 -20.81
N GLU A 228 -10.26 6.14 -20.58
CA GLU A 228 -11.52 6.72 -20.10
C GLU A 228 -11.39 7.14 -18.64
N ILE A 229 -10.65 6.40 -17.81
CA ILE A 229 -10.33 6.79 -16.42
C ILE A 229 -9.64 8.15 -16.41
N GLU A 230 -8.65 8.39 -17.27
CA GLU A 230 -7.98 9.68 -17.37
C GLU A 230 -8.94 10.82 -17.78
N ILE A 231 -9.87 10.56 -18.70
CA ILE A 231 -10.87 11.55 -19.09
C ILE A 231 -11.81 11.86 -17.91
N ARG A 232 -12.24 10.85 -17.18
CA ARG A 232 -13.12 11.00 -16.00
C ARG A 232 -12.37 11.69 -14.85
N LYS A 233 -11.09 11.39 -14.65
CA LYS A 233 -10.23 12.08 -13.68
C LYS A 233 -10.27 13.60 -13.89
N GLU A 234 -10.04 14.06 -15.12
CA GLU A 234 -10.07 15.49 -15.44
C GLU A 234 -11.46 16.14 -15.28
N LYS A 235 -12.52 15.38 -15.52
CA LYS A 235 -13.90 15.83 -15.23
C LYS A 235 -14.15 15.97 -13.73
N ILE A 236 -13.68 14.99 -12.94
CA ILE A 236 -13.85 14.97 -11.47
C ILE A 236 -13.04 16.09 -10.82
N LYS A 237 -11.79 16.34 -11.26
CA LYS A 237 -11.02 17.50 -10.82
C LYS A 237 -11.81 18.79 -10.92
N LYS A 238 -12.43 19.04 -12.08
CA LYS A 238 -13.27 20.22 -12.32
C LYS A 238 -14.54 20.22 -11.49
N LEU A 239 -15.13 19.03 -11.26
CA LEU A 239 -16.38 18.90 -10.52
C LEU A 239 -16.21 19.19 -9.04
N PHE A 240 -15.06 18.81 -8.47
CA PHE A 240 -14.71 19.00 -7.07
C PHE A 240 -13.89 20.26 -6.80
N ASP A 241 -13.45 20.97 -7.85
CA ASP A 241 -12.43 22.03 -7.74
C ASP A 241 -11.20 21.51 -6.96
N ASN A 242 -10.79 20.28 -7.26
CA ASN A 242 -9.73 19.56 -6.56
C ASN A 242 -8.73 18.97 -7.55
N GLU A 243 -7.53 19.53 -7.59
CA GLU A 243 -6.44 19.05 -8.44
C GLU A 243 -5.79 17.74 -7.97
N LYS A 244 -6.06 17.34 -6.72
CA LYS A 244 -5.51 16.11 -6.12
C LYS A 244 -6.40 14.88 -6.35
N VAL A 245 -6.92 14.73 -7.55
CA VAL A 245 -7.55 13.49 -8.02
C VAL A 245 -6.52 12.73 -8.82
N MET A 246 -6.18 11.53 -8.40
CA MET A 246 -5.05 10.74 -8.86
C MET A 246 -5.49 9.36 -9.34
N ASN A 247 -4.81 8.81 -10.34
CA ASN A 247 -4.90 7.38 -10.64
C ASN A 247 -4.01 6.57 -9.68
N ALA A 248 -4.04 5.23 -9.78
CA ALA A 248 -3.30 4.35 -8.88
C ALA A 248 -1.79 4.61 -8.89
N THR A 249 -1.19 4.88 -10.05
CA THR A 249 0.25 5.16 -10.16
C THR A 249 0.62 6.49 -9.53
N GLU A 250 -0.14 7.53 -9.81
CA GLU A 250 0.05 8.87 -9.23
C GLU A 250 -0.11 8.84 -7.71
N TYR A 251 -1.08 8.07 -7.21
CA TYR A 251 -1.31 7.89 -5.78
C TYR A 251 -0.14 7.16 -5.10
N CYS A 252 0.39 6.11 -5.71
CA CYS A 252 1.59 5.44 -5.20
C CYS A 252 2.80 6.38 -5.15
N ASP A 253 3.00 7.20 -6.20
CA ASP A 253 4.08 8.19 -6.23
C ASP A 253 3.90 9.25 -5.12
N ASP A 254 2.69 9.73 -4.87
CA ASP A 254 2.37 10.68 -3.79
C ASP A 254 2.61 10.08 -2.39
N CYS A 255 2.29 8.80 -2.18
CA CYS A 255 2.53 8.10 -0.92
C CYS A 255 4.02 7.84 -0.62
N MET A 256 4.87 7.83 -1.65
CA MET A 256 6.32 7.55 -1.52
C MET A 256 7.18 8.83 -1.49
N GLY A 257 6.64 9.99 -1.87
CA GLY A 257 7.32 11.29 -1.97
C GLY A 257 7.57 11.96 -0.68
#